data_a8dc9d39083883638c96b3bfa8a1bc60
#
_entry.id   a8dc9d39083883638c96b3bfa8a1bc60
#
_cell.length_a   1.000
_cell.length_b   1.000
_cell.length_c   1.000
_cell.angle_alpha   90.00
_cell.angle_beta   90.00
_cell.angle_gamma   90.00
#
_symmetry.space_group_name_H-M   'P 1'
#
loop_
_entity.id
_entity.type
_entity.pdbx_description
1 polymer ?
#
loop_
_entity_poly.entity_id
_entity_poly.type
_entity_poly.pdbx_seq_one_letter_code
_entity_poly.pdbx_strand_id
1 'polypeptide(L)'
;MGNKKRDGRHRRNLRGCEPPPYERHMRRHLRIALSAWFLAAPALGAEPAPDADLADEEQLDDSTDAPPPPDERPAIDSPLTFRQIVDPARRSAGSIALGNTSRGGLIDPAMVPDAGEFHYILPAHLGRPTHYGTDELVELLLTTAEQVATAFPASRLAVGNLSVFDGGHISWSRSHNSGRDVDIGFFLRDKEEADLPLENLVHIRRSGAVAEIAGATFDTERNWAIVRALLTSETAKVQWIFIYAPLERMLLAHAAKLGEPQALIDKAATIMHQPGDSAPHDDHFHVRVFCTLDDRLEGCRNTGPRRDGVPTFDREVAARALELLRGTASDDGAIALQSARFLRRLQPESLDGQLLAMVPHANAAARGELLDLAEDLGLRRGVAPLIAIAASDADPQVRMRAFRLVVASSDAVATQATQRMLLEPGPPLADHTAVRLAIARAKRGSLDTALMPGYIASLGDGDAQVRREAGRRISHITAKAHPLDPAAATSSAQREHLVSYWQDWWREHHGEERATRVAAAFREAHLRVKNKKGEWDRKALVEACKSRVEGLSFAASTQLAAITSKPGPAVDATPEQRYNHWRPLVRSSRKRR
;
A
#
# COMPACT_ATOMS: atom_id res chain seq x y z
N MET A 1 -15.49 -74.36 -25.29
CA MET A 1 -15.25 -73.79 -26.62
C MET A 1 -14.96 -72.32 -26.39
N GLY A 2 -13.79 -71.82 -26.22
CA GLY A 2 -12.66 -71.78 -27.13
C GLY A 2 -12.68 -70.44 -27.83
N ASN A 3 -11.89 -69.46 -27.52
CA ASN A 3 -10.55 -69.15 -27.91
C ASN A 3 -10.09 -67.77 -27.37
N LYS A 4 -9.04 -67.65 -26.65
CA LYS A 4 -7.65 -67.24 -27.03
C LYS A 4 -7.61 -66.08 -28.02
N LYS A 5 -7.08 -64.93 -27.67
CA LYS A 5 -5.76 -64.37 -27.47
C LYS A 5 -5.50 -63.15 -28.23
N ARG A 6 -4.68 -62.22 -27.94
CA ARG A 6 -3.24 -62.18 -27.77
C ARG A 6 -2.79 -60.89 -27.16
N ASP A 7 -1.80 -60.95 -26.31
CA ASP A 7 -0.88 -59.87 -25.90
C ASP A 7 -0.33 -59.10 -27.11
N GLY A 8 -0.24 -57.76 -26.94
CA GLY A 8 0.46 -56.87 -27.85
C GLY A 8 1.00 -55.67 -27.05
N ARG A 9 2.14 -55.88 -26.38
CA ARG A 9 2.89 -54.80 -25.74
C ARG A 9 3.38 -53.80 -26.82
N HIS A 10 2.85 -52.61 -26.86
CA HIS A 10 3.50 -51.46 -27.48
C HIS A 10 4.21 -50.63 -26.41
N ARG A 11 5.50 -50.85 -26.23
CA ARG A 11 6.42 -49.91 -25.64
C ARG A 11 6.45 -48.64 -26.54
N ARG A 12 5.76 -47.59 -26.15
CA ARG A 12 6.04 -46.26 -26.72
C ARG A 12 7.26 -45.68 -26.02
N ASN A 13 8.31 -45.51 -26.79
CA ASN A 13 9.47 -44.72 -26.47
C ASN A 13 9.05 -43.28 -26.13
N LEU A 14 9.13 -42.90 -24.86
CA LEU A 14 9.14 -41.51 -24.41
C LEU A 14 10.54 -40.95 -24.65
N ARG A 15 10.82 -40.51 -25.86
CA ARG A 15 11.96 -39.63 -26.13
C ARG A 15 11.50 -38.21 -25.85
N GLY A 16 12.14 -37.57 -24.84
CA GLY A 16 12.49 -36.20 -24.69
C GLY A 16 11.47 -35.16 -25.14
N CYS A 17 10.61 -34.73 -24.23
CA CYS A 17 10.13 -33.34 -24.26
C CYS A 17 11.21 -32.48 -23.60
N GLU A 18 11.96 -31.72 -24.37
CA GLU A 18 12.74 -30.61 -23.83
C GLU A 18 11.78 -29.60 -23.18
N PRO A 19 12.11 -29.08 -21.98
CA PRO A 19 11.31 -28.03 -21.36
C PRO A 19 11.33 -26.78 -22.23
N PRO A 20 10.25 -25.97 -22.20
CA PRO A 20 10.16 -24.73 -22.99
C PRO A 20 11.31 -23.76 -22.60
N PRO A 21 11.74 -22.90 -23.49
CA PRO A 21 12.89 -21.98 -23.27
C PRO A 21 12.79 -21.16 -21.97
N TYR A 22 11.59 -20.90 -21.48
CA TYR A 22 11.29 -20.19 -20.25
C TYR A 22 11.86 -20.85 -18.96
N GLU A 23 11.79 -22.18 -18.84
CA GLU A 23 12.37 -22.87 -17.67
C GLU A 23 13.91 -22.82 -17.65
N ARG A 24 14.56 -22.69 -18.82
CA ARG A 24 16.02 -22.54 -18.88
C ARG A 24 16.48 -21.17 -18.39
N HIS A 25 15.73 -20.11 -18.65
CA HIS A 25 16.02 -18.77 -18.12
C HIS A 25 15.88 -18.72 -16.60
N MET A 26 14.76 -19.22 -16.04
CA MET A 26 14.53 -19.21 -14.60
C MET A 26 15.63 -19.93 -13.80
N ARG A 27 16.06 -21.10 -14.27
CA ARG A 27 17.16 -21.86 -13.60
C ARG A 27 18.50 -21.13 -13.66
N ARG A 28 18.75 -20.34 -14.68
CA ARG A 28 19.97 -19.53 -14.83
C ARG A 28 19.96 -18.34 -13.89
N HIS A 29 18.84 -17.63 -13.77
CA HIS A 29 18.69 -16.46 -12.89
C HIS A 29 18.85 -16.82 -11.41
N LEU A 30 18.30 -17.94 -10.95
CA LEU A 30 18.43 -18.35 -9.55
C LEU A 30 19.89 -18.67 -9.17
N ARG A 31 20.67 -19.28 -10.08
CA ARG A 31 22.09 -19.59 -9.82
C ARG A 31 23.00 -18.36 -9.82
N ILE A 32 22.67 -17.34 -10.59
CA ILE A 32 23.49 -16.14 -10.75
C ILE A 32 23.24 -15.14 -9.63
N ALA A 33 21.97 -14.98 -9.18
CA ALA A 33 21.61 -14.09 -8.06
C ALA A 33 22.25 -14.51 -6.72
N LEU A 34 22.64 -15.78 -6.56
CA LEU A 34 23.19 -16.33 -5.31
C LEU A 34 24.70 -16.11 -5.14
N SER A 35 25.45 -15.76 -6.21
CA SER A 35 26.91 -15.67 -6.15
C SER A 35 27.48 -14.30 -5.77
N ALA A 36 26.70 -13.23 -5.76
CA ALA A 36 27.20 -11.84 -5.67
C ALA A 36 27.09 -11.17 -4.28
N TRP A 37 26.64 -11.88 -3.22
CA TRP A 37 26.20 -11.23 -1.98
C TRP A 37 27.02 -11.49 -0.73
N PHE A 38 28.28 -11.83 -0.85
CA PHE A 38 29.19 -11.85 0.30
C PHE A 38 29.81 -10.46 0.48
N LEU A 39 29.24 -9.59 1.31
CA LEU A 39 29.90 -8.64 2.20
C LEU A 39 28.93 -7.58 2.78
N ALA A 40 28.94 -7.52 4.10
CA ALA A 40 28.58 -6.41 4.98
C ALA A 40 27.09 -6.04 5.20
N ALA A 41 26.60 -6.36 6.41
CA ALA A 41 25.54 -5.59 7.08
C ALA A 41 26.14 -4.67 8.13
N PRO A 42 25.60 -3.50 8.35
CA PRO A 42 25.25 -3.10 9.71
C PRO A 42 23.80 -2.63 9.87
N ALA A 43 23.32 -2.84 11.11
CA ALA A 43 22.02 -2.45 11.58
C ALA A 43 21.94 -0.93 11.79
N LEU A 44 20.84 -0.32 11.37
CA LEU A 44 20.33 0.91 11.98
C LEU A 44 18.79 0.92 11.93
N GLY A 45 18.19 1.17 13.08
CA GLY A 45 16.77 1.26 13.25
C GLY A 45 16.21 2.54 12.64
N ALA A 46 15.09 2.38 11.95
CA ALA A 46 14.19 3.47 11.63
C ALA A 46 12.80 3.08 12.11
N GLU A 47 12.18 3.93 12.91
CA GLU A 47 10.79 3.80 13.33
C GLU A 47 9.87 3.84 12.11
N PRO A 48 8.82 3.00 12.05
CA PRO A 48 7.85 3.06 10.97
C PRO A 48 6.99 4.31 11.12
N ALA A 49 6.89 5.08 10.04
CA ALA A 49 5.89 6.12 9.88
C ALA A 49 4.47 5.51 9.90
N PRO A 50 3.46 6.23 10.42
CA PRO A 50 2.10 5.72 10.51
C PRO A 50 1.49 5.46 9.12
N ASP A 51 0.66 4.42 9.07
CA ASP A 51 -0.12 4.01 7.92
C ASP A 51 -0.82 5.21 7.25
N ALA A 52 -0.38 5.52 6.04
CA ALA A 52 -1.15 6.35 5.13
C ALA A 52 -1.93 5.38 4.21
N ASP A 53 -3.23 5.51 4.25
CA ASP A 53 -4.18 4.81 3.41
C ASP A 53 -3.75 4.82 1.93
N LEU A 54 -4.07 3.72 1.23
CA LEU A 54 -3.84 3.46 -0.19
C LEU A 54 -4.70 4.35 -1.13
N ALA A 55 -5.09 5.52 -0.69
CA ALA A 55 -5.70 6.55 -1.50
C ALA A 55 -4.65 7.64 -1.73
N ASP A 56 -4.47 8.01 -2.97
CA ASP A 56 -3.86 9.23 -3.45
C ASP A 56 -2.35 9.22 -3.72
N GLU A 57 -1.97 8.53 -4.80
CA GLU A 57 -0.62 8.64 -5.38
C GLU A 57 -0.32 9.98 -6.09
N GLU A 58 -1.24 10.95 -6.08
CA GLU A 58 -1.20 12.06 -7.06
C GLU A 58 -1.32 13.48 -6.48
N GLN A 59 -1.02 13.71 -5.21
CA GLN A 59 -1.28 15.03 -4.58
C GLN A 59 -0.14 16.05 -4.58
N LEU A 60 0.94 15.85 -5.28
CA LEU A 60 1.92 16.93 -5.50
C LEU A 60 2.27 16.94 -6.97
N ASP A 61 1.69 17.89 -7.64
CA ASP A 61 1.99 18.17 -9.02
C ASP A 61 3.34 18.87 -9.17
N ASP A 62 3.96 18.58 -10.29
CA ASP A 62 5.19 19.11 -10.85
C ASP A 62 5.09 20.62 -11.21
N SER A 63 4.22 21.39 -10.53
CA SER A 63 3.92 22.78 -10.91
C SER A 63 4.98 23.80 -10.52
N THR A 64 6.09 23.38 -9.90
CA THR A 64 7.23 24.26 -9.67
C THR A 64 8.41 23.84 -10.54
N ASP A 65 8.48 24.40 -11.72
CA ASP A 65 9.53 24.20 -12.73
C ASP A 65 10.93 24.67 -12.33
N ALA A 66 11.17 25.13 -11.11
CA ALA A 66 12.48 25.49 -10.64
C ALA A 66 13.24 24.25 -10.19
N PRO A 67 14.43 23.94 -10.76
CA PRO A 67 15.30 22.91 -10.22
C PRO A 67 15.65 23.28 -8.77
N PRO A 68 15.66 22.32 -7.83
CA PRO A 68 16.10 22.58 -6.47
C PRO A 68 17.55 23.08 -6.51
N PRO A 69 17.93 24.00 -5.60
CA PRO A 69 19.30 24.42 -5.49
C PRO A 69 20.22 23.19 -5.30
N PRO A 70 21.44 23.22 -5.85
CA PRO A 70 22.34 22.05 -5.89
C PRO A 70 22.64 21.42 -4.53
N ASP A 71 22.46 22.16 -3.46
CA ASP A 71 22.83 21.76 -2.09
C ASP A 71 21.68 21.10 -1.30
N GLU A 72 20.44 21.09 -1.82
CA GLU A 72 19.27 20.49 -1.17
C GLU A 72 18.91 19.09 -1.72
N ARG A 73 19.75 18.49 -2.52
CA ARG A 73 19.55 17.10 -2.93
C ARG A 73 19.69 16.23 -1.69
N PRO A 74 18.66 15.45 -1.30
CA PRO A 74 18.87 14.48 -0.25
C PRO A 74 20.00 13.56 -0.71
N ALA A 75 21.07 13.52 0.07
CA ALA A 75 22.09 12.49 -0.10
C ALA A 75 21.34 11.17 -0.10
N ILE A 76 21.50 10.39 -1.18
CA ILE A 76 21.01 9.01 -1.20
C ILE A 76 21.93 8.26 -0.27
N ASP A 77 21.63 8.31 1.03
CA ASP A 77 22.33 7.58 2.08
C ASP A 77 21.97 6.09 2.01
N SER A 78 22.13 5.52 0.83
CA SER A 78 22.24 4.08 0.71
C SER A 78 23.67 3.76 0.29
N PRO A 79 24.47 3.14 1.17
CA PRO A 79 25.85 2.76 0.84
C PRO A 79 25.93 1.70 -0.27
N LEU A 80 24.79 1.16 -0.70
CA LEU A 80 24.68 0.25 -1.83
C LEU A 80 23.70 0.88 -2.82
N THR A 81 24.23 1.56 -3.83
CA THR A 81 23.45 1.88 -5.03
C THR A 81 22.93 0.58 -5.63
N PHE A 82 21.74 0.59 -6.22
CA PHE A 82 21.22 -0.59 -6.95
C PHE A 82 22.25 -1.15 -7.97
N ARG A 83 23.16 -0.32 -8.48
CA ARG A 83 24.31 -0.72 -9.29
C ARG A 83 25.22 -1.78 -8.63
N GLN A 84 25.39 -1.73 -7.30
CA GLN A 84 26.23 -2.70 -6.59
C GLN A 84 25.50 -4.03 -6.32
N ILE A 85 24.17 -4.02 -6.49
CA ILE A 85 23.30 -5.17 -6.31
C ILE A 85 23.05 -5.90 -7.64
N VAL A 86 23.34 -5.26 -8.76
CA VAL A 86 23.04 -5.80 -10.10
C VAL A 86 24.17 -6.71 -10.56
N ASP A 87 23.80 -7.94 -10.85
CA ASP A 87 24.64 -8.89 -11.58
C ASP A 87 25.04 -8.31 -12.94
N PRO A 88 26.35 -8.23 -13.28
CA PRO A 88 26.80 -7.80 -14.61
C PRO A 88 26.15 -8.55 -15.78
N ALA A 89 25.70 -9.79 -15.57
CA ALA A 89 24.95 -10.56 -16.57
C ALA A 89 23.54 -10.00 -16.83
N ARG A 90 22.97 -9.24 -15.91
CA ARG A 90 21.66 -8.57 -16.10
C ARG A 90 21.73 -7.34 -16.99
N ARG A 91 22.87 -6.68 -17.11
CA ARG A 91 23.05 -5.55 -18.03
C ARG A 91 22.76 -5.88 -19.48
N SER A 92 22.78 -7.17 -19.81
CA SER A 92 22.41 -7.66 -21.14
C SER A 92 20.91 -7.96 -21.29
N ALA A 93 20.10 -7.87 -20.21
CA ALA A 93 18.70 -8.28 -20.17
C ALA A 93 17.71 -7.09 -20.21
N GLY A 94 18.20 -5.84 -20.25
CA GLY A 94 17.38 -4.62 -20.19
C GLY A 94 17.27 -4.02 -18.78
N SER A 95 16.57 -2.91 -18.67
CA SER A 95 16.29 -2.21 -17.43
C SER A 95 15.24 -2.96 -16.59
N ILE A 96 15.22 -2.69 -15.27
CA ILE A 96 14.22 -3.26 -14.36
C ILE A 96 13.61 -2.15 -13.50
N ALA A 97 12.31 -1.97 -13.60
CA ALA A 97 11.54 -1.16 -12.66
C ALA A 97 11.29 -1.93 -11.36
N LEU A 98 11.38 -1.25 -10.22
CA LEU A 98 11.08 -1.79 -8.90
C LEU A 98 9.97 -0.99 -8.21
N GLY A 99 9.17 -1.65 -7.38
CA GLY A 99 8.12 -1.01 -6.61
C GLY A 99 7.03 -0.39 -7.48
N ASN A 100 6.47 0.73 -7.06
CA ASN A 100 5.52 1.51 -7.86
C ASN A 100 6.12 2.86 -8.28
N THR A 101 5.36 3.64 -9.03
CA THR A 101 5.84 4.92 -9.56
C THR A 101 6.08 5.99 -8.50
N SER A 102 5.47 5.87 -7.31
CA SER A 102 5.65 6.82 -6.19
C SER A 102 6.64 6.33 -5.12
N ARG A 103 6.93 5.01 -5.09
CA ARG A 103 7.90 4.37 -4.18
C ARG A 103 8.60 3.25 -4.94
N GLY A 104 9.47 3.63 -5.85
CA GLY A 104 10.12 2.71 -6.75
C GLY A 104 11.62 2.92 -6.82
N GLY A 105 12.23 2.15 -7.69
CA GLY A 105 13.63 2.21 -8.06
C GLY A 105 13.80 1.74 -9.49
N LEU A 106 14.96 1.96 -10.05
CA LEU A 106 15.28 1.63 -11.44
C LEU A 106 16.68 1.01 -11.50
N ILE A 107 16.79 -0.12 -12.18
CA ILE A 107 18.05 -0.86 -12.34
C ILE A 107 18.42 -0.84 -13.81
N ASP A 108 19.70 -0.59 -14.12
CA ASP A 108 20.26 -0.53 -15.48
C ASP A 108 19.39 0.27 -16.47
N PRO A 109 19.09 1.56 -16.15
CA PRO A 109 18.15 2.36 -16.92
C PRO A 109 18.64 2.66 -18.33
N ALA A 110 17.70 2.80 -19.27
CA ALA A 110 17.95 3.49 -20.53
C ALA A 110 17.93 5.01 -20.32
N MET A 111 18.76 5.72 -21.07
CA MET A 111 18.82 7.19 -21.05
C MET A 111 18.22 7.75 -22.34
N VAL A 112 17.35 8.74 -22.21
CA VAL A 112 16.93 9.55 -23.36
C VAL A 112 18.05 10.53 -23.71
N PRO A 113 18.59 10.55 -24.94
CA PRO A 113 19.56 11.54 -25.36
C PRO A 113 19.01 12.96 -25.27
N ASP A 114 19.85 13.94 -24.96
CA ASP A 114 19.44 15.36 -24.86
C ASP A 114 18.76 15.86 -26.14
N ALA A 115 19.17 15.34 -27.28
CA ALA A 115 18.55 15.61 -28.58
C ALA A 115 18.77 14.45 -29.55
N GLY A 116 17.80 14.26 -30.44
CA GLY A 116 17.83 13.34 -31.55
C GLY A 116 17.19 13.94 -32.79
N GLU A 117 17.02 13.17 -33.85
CA GLU A 117 16.40 13.62 -35.08
C GLU A 117 14.94 14.06 -34.84
N PHE A 118 14.18 13.32 -34.00
CA PHE A 118 12.74 13.49 -33.81
C PHE A 118 12.34 13.95 -32.41
N HIS A 119 13.30 14.18 -31.49
CA HIS A 119 13.02 14.63 -30.13
C HIS A 119 14.08 15.60 -29.62
N TYR A 120 13.79 16.24 -28.50
CA TYR A 120 14.74 16.99 -27.69
C TYR A 120 14.27 17.05 -26.23
N ILE A 121 15.22 17.08 -25.30
CA ILE A 121 14.91 17.43 -23.91
C ILE A 121 14.63 18.92 -23.86
N LEU A 122 13.59 19.33 -23.15
CA LEU A 122 13.27 20.75 -22.95
C LEU A 122 14.50 21.49 -22.42
N PRO A 123 14.89 22.64 -23.02
CA PRO A 123 16.07 23.41 -22.58
C PRO A 123 16.06 23.71 -21.08
N ALA A 124 14.90 24.03 -20.50
CA ALA A 124 14.76 24.25 -19.04
C ALA A 124 15.00 22.98 -18.20
N HIS A 125 14.97 21.78 -18.79
CA HIS A 125 15.14 20.50 -18.11
C HIS A 125 16.52 19.86 -18.33
N LEU A 126 17.35 20.37 -19.23
CA LEU A 126 18.68 19.80 -19.54
C LEU A 126 19.59 19.68 -18.30
N GLY A 127 19.45 20.56 -17.32
CA GLY A 127 20.21 20.51 -16.08
C GLY A 127 19.68 19.53 -15.04
N ARG A 128 18.54 18.90 -15.27
CA ARG A 128 17.91 17.95 -14.34
C ARG A 128 18.49 16.55 -14.55
N PRO A 129 18.68 15.74 -13.49
CA PRO A 129 19.16 14.36 -13.62
C PRO A 129 18.03 13.38 -14.01
N THR A 130 16.92 13.83 -14.61
CA THR A 130 15.67 13.08 -14.81
C THR A 130 15.47 12.62 -16.26
N HIS A 131 16.52 12.07 -16.88
CA HIS A 131 16.49 11.61 -18.27
C HIS A 131 16.51 10.08 -18.41
N TYR A 132 16.21 9.34 -17.35
CA TYR A 132 16.33 7.89 -17.29
C TYR A 132 14.96 7.22 -17.16
N GLY A 133 14.77 6.12 -17.89
CA GLY A 133 13.56 5.33 -17.86
C GLY A 133 13.84 3.84 -18.06
N THR A 134 12.79 3.04 -18.03
CA THR A 134 12.93 1.67 -18.52
C THR A 134 13.17 1.70 -20.03
N ASP A 135 13.86 0.69 -20.54
CA ASP A 135 14.16 0.60 -21.99
C ASP A 135 12.88 0.55 -22.83
N GLU A 136 11.81 -0.09 -22.34
CA GLU A 136 10.52 -0.11 -23.04
C GLU A 136 9.87 1.28 -23.07
N LEU A 137 9.98 2.08 -22.00
CA LEU A 137 9.46 3.45 -22.00
C LEU A 137 10.26 4.34 -22.94
N VAL A 138 11.59 4.26 -22.90
CA VAL A 138 12.47 5.06 -23.75
C VAL A 138 12.25 4.70 -25.23
N GLU A 139 12.16 3.41 -25.56
CA GLU A 139 11.85 2.96 -26.92
C GLU A 139 10.47 3.41 -27.36
N LEU A 140 9.44 3.30 -26.51
CA LEU A 140 8.10 3.83 -26.79
C LEU A 140 8.14 5.32 -27.12
N LEU A 141 8.85 6.10 -26.30
CA LEU A 141 8.99 7.54 -26.48
C LEU A 141 9.64 7.90 -27.83
N LEU A 142 10.79 7.26 -28.13
CA LEU A 142 11.54 7.53 -29.37
C LEU A 142 10.76 7.09 -30.62
N THR A 143 10.10 5.94 -30.56
CA THR A 143 9.24 5.45 -31.65
C THR A 143 8.01 6.36 -31.84
N THR A 144 7.44 6.87 -30.74
CA THR A 144 6.35 7.86 -30.83
C THR A 144 6.83 9.13 -31.52
N ALA A 145 8.02 9.63 -31.18
CA ALA A 145 8.61 10.82 -31.80
C ALA A 145 8.82 10.62 -33.33
N GLU A 146 9.34 9.47 -33.74
CA GLU A 146 9.53 9.11 -35.14
C GLU A 146 8.19 9.03 -35.90
N GLN A 147 7.17 8.38 -35.30
CA GLN A 147 5.85 8.28 -35.93
C GLN A 147 5.19 9.65 -36.14
N VAL A 148 5.31 10.53 -35.13
CA VAL A 148 4.79 11.91 -35.24
C VAL A 148 5.55 12.68 -36.30
N ALA A 149 6.88 12.62 -36.35
CA ALA A 149 7.69 13.29 -37.36
C ALA A 149 7.44 12.76 -38.80
N THR A 150 7.12 11.48 -38.94
CA THR A 150 6.71 10.88 -40.21
C THR A 150 5.38 11.45 -40.70
N ALA A 151 4.43 11.65 -39.80
CA ALA A 151 3.12 12.23 -40.15
C ALA A 151 3.21 13.77 -40.34
N PHE A 152 4.09 14.43 -39.58
CA PHE A 152 4.28 15.89 -39.59
C PHE A 152 5.77 16.20 -39.73
N PRO A 153 6.31 16.28 -40.95
CA PRO A 153 7.74 16.52 -41.19
C PRO A 153 8.25 17.76 -40.46
N ALA A 154 9.47 17.66 -39.92
CA ALA A 154 10.15 18.65 -39.10
C ALA A 154 9.62 18.80 -37.66
N SER A 155 8.55 18.09 -37.24
CA SER A 155 8.12 18.06 -35.84
C SER A 155 9.12 17.29 -34.97
N ARG A 156 9.46 17.84 -33.80
CA ARG A 156 10.32 17.21 -32.79
C ARG A 156 9.61 17.17 -31.47
N LEU A 157 9.55 15.99 -30.85
CA LEU A 157 8.88 15.77 -29.58
C LEU A 157 9.67 16.44 -28.45
N ALA A 158 9.05 17.30 -27.69
CA ALA A 158 9.62 17.92 -26.50
C ALA A 158 9.48 16.96 -25.31
N VAL A 159 10.58 16.61 -24.66
CA VAL A 159 10.62 15.65 -23.55
C VAL A 159 10.97 16.40 -22.26
N GLY A 160 10.14 16.20 -21.22
CA GLY A 160 10.33 16.74 -19.90
C GLY A 160 11.07 15.76 -18.97
N ASN A 161 10.48 15.50 -17.79
CA ASN A 161 11.09 14.59 -16.82
C ASN A 161 10.79 13.12 -17.15
N LEU A 162 11.74 12.26 -16.85
CA LEU A 162 11.57 10.83 -16.62
C LEU A 162 11.98 10.57 -15.16
N SER A 163 12.84 9.59 -14.90
CA SER A 163 13.38 9.25 -13.58
C SER A 163 14.85 9.66 -13.46
N VAL A 164 15.34 9.73 -12.22
CA VAL A 164 16.78 9.74 -11.97
C VAL A 164 17.39 8.37 -12.23
N PHE A 165 18.71 8.28 -12.33
CA PHE A 165 19.44 7.09 -12.76
C PHE A 165 19.06 5.80 -11.99
N ASP A 166 19.02 5.84 -10.66
CA ASP A 166 18.67 4.68 -9.83
C ASP A 166 17.17 4.63 -9.45
N GLY A 167 16.36 5.54 -10.03
CA GLY A 167 15.00 5.75 -9.57
C GLY A 167 14.92 6.39 -8.18
N GLY A 168 13.78 6.25 -7.51
CA GLY A 168 13.56 6.83 -6.20
C GLY A 168 13.00 8.24 -6.23
N HIS A 169 12.84 8.83 -5.05
CA HIS A 169 12.14 10.08 -4.86
C HIS A 169 12.84 11.27 -5.52
N ILE A 170 12.06 12.08 -6.24
CA ILE A 170 12.45 13.42 -6.70
C ILE A 170 11.63 14.47 -5.95
N SER A 171 12.25 15.58 -5.53
CA SER A 171 11.64 16.51 -4.56
C SER A 171 10.44 17.28 -5.09
N TRP A 172 10.26 17.40 -6.39
CA TRP A 172 9.18 18.16 -7.04
C TRP A 172 8.09 17.29 -7.67
N SER A 173 8.21 15.95 -7.62
CA SER A 173 7.14 15.04 -8.06
C SER A 173 7.04 13.82 -7.17
N ARG A 174 5.82 13.32 -6.95
CA ARG A 174 5.59 12.05 -6.24
C ARG A 174 5.79 10.82 -7.13
N SER A 175 5.62 10.97 -8.42
CA SER A 175 5.82 9.92 -9.40
C SER A 175 7.23 9.96 -10.00
N HIS A 176 7.45 9.29 -11.12
CA HIS A 176 8.77 9.17 -11.77
C HIS A 176 9.81 8.35 -11.00
N ASN A 177 9.41 7.63 -9.94
CA ASN A 177 10.37 6.94 -9.05
C ASN A 177 10.84 5.58 -9.58
N SER A 178 10.22 5.03 -10.63
CA SER A 178 10.52 3.68 -11.13
C SER A 178 10.87 3.61 -12.61
N GLY A 179 11.10 4.73 -13.27
CA GLY A 179 11.46 4.78 -14.69
C GLY A 179 10.32 4.48 -15.65
N ARG A 180 9.06 4.43 -15.18
CA ARG A 180 7.88 4.09 -16.00
C ARG A 180 6.99 5.30 -16.34
N ASP A 181 7.40 6.49 -15.94
CA ASP A 181 6.71 7.75 -16.21
C ASP A 181 7.56 8.67 -17.07
N VAL A 182 6.93 9.43 -17.97
CA VAL A 182 7.57 10.46 -18.78
C VAL A 182 6.61 11.63 -19.00
N ASP A 183 7.13 12.85 -18.90
CA ASP A 183 6.45 14.08 -19.27
C ASP A 183 6.77 14.41 -20.73
N ILE A 184 5.74 14.71 -21.52
CA ILE A 184 5.86 15.06 -22.94
C ILE A 184 5.18 16.41 -23.15
N GLY A 185 5.93 17.43 -23.52
CA GLY A 185 5.40 18.75 -23.85
C GLY A 185 4.41 18.72 -25.01
N PHE A 186 3.42 19.59 -24.95
CA PHE A 186 2.41 19.69 -26.02
C PHE A 186 2.99 20.33 -27.26
N PHE A 187 2.57 19.87 -28.44
CA PHE A 187 2.76 20.62 -29.67
C PHE A 187 1.88 21.87 -29.69
N LEU A 188 2.48 22.97 -30.09
CA LEU A 188 1.81 24.28 -30.18
C LEU A 188 1.92 24.84 -31.58
N ARG A 189 0.97 25.72 -31.95
CA ARG A 189 1.01 26.56 -33.15
C ARG A 189 1.05 28.03 -32.76
N ASP A 190 1.82 28.80 -33.47
CA ASP A 190 1.74 30.27 -33.36
C ASP A 190 0.52 30.83 -34.10
N LYS A 191 0.40 32.15 -34.17
CA LYS A 191 -0.69 32.83 -34.87
C LYS A 191 -0.63 32.71 -36.39
N GLU A 192 0.50 32.34 -36.94
CA GLU A 192 0.73 32.02 -38.35
C GLU A 192 0.53 30.54 -38.66
N GLU A 193 0.03 29.74 -37.72
CA GLU A 193 -0.17 28.28 -37.80
C GLU A 193 1.16 27.49 -37.95
N ALA A 194 2.31 28.14 -37.69
CA ALA A 194 3.60 27.48 -37.71
C ALA A 194 3.88 26.73 -36.38
N ASP A 195 4.77 25.74 -36.45
CA ASP A 195 5.23 25.00 -35.27
C ASP A 195 5.99 25.90 -34.31
N LEU A 196 5.65 25.81 -33.05
CA LEU A 196 6.26 26.58 -31.98
C LEU A 196 7.02 25.65 -31.01
N PRO A 197 8.37 25.54 -31.13
CA PRO A 197 9.16 24.73 -30.24
C PRO A 197 9.09 25.25 -28.79
N LEU A 198 9.12 24.34 -27.83
CA LEU A 198 9.09 24.65 -26.42
C LEU A 198 10.49 24.82 -25.83
N GLU A 199 10.69 25.88 -25.04
CA GLU A 199 11.85 26.06 -24.15
C GLU A 199 11.57 25.44 -22.78
N ASN A 200 10.31 25.51 -22.32
CA ASN A 200 9.81 24.95 -21.07
C ASN A 200 8.35 24.51 -21.26
N LEU A 201 7.78 23.78 -20.30
CA LEU A 201 6.35 23.49 -20.26
C LEU A 201 5.56 24.79 -20.09
N VAL A 202 4.40 24.89 -20.76
CA VAL A 202 3.54 26.09 -20.75
C VAL A 202 2.07 25.69 -20.60
N HIS A 203 1.33 26.45 -19.81
CA HIS A 203 -0.05 26.14 -19.49
C HIS A 203 -1.02 26.41 -20.62
N ILE A 204 -1.90 25.48 -20.89
CA ILE A 204 -2.94 25.57 -21.91
C ILE A 204 -4.30 25.84 -21.25
N ARG A 205 -4.91 26.93 -21.60
CA ARG A 205 -6.25 27.30 -21.12
C ARG A 205 -7.31 26.35 -21.67
N ARG A 206 -8.46 26.31 -21.02
CA ARG A 206 -9.62 25.53 -21.45
C ARG A 206 -10.03 25.77 -22.92
N SER A 207 -9.70 26.91 -23.48
CA SER A 207 -9.97 27.27 -24.89
C SER A 207 -8.97 26.70 -25.87
N GLY A 208 -7.87 26.12 -25.40
CA GLY A 208 -6.71 25.72 -26.21
C GLY A 208 -5.69 26.85 -26.42
N ALA A 209 -5.92 28.06 -25.90
CA ALA A 209 -4.96 29.15 -25.98
C ALA A 209 -3.84 28.95 -24.95
N VAL A 210 -2.58 29.21 -25.32
CA VAL A 210 -1.43 29.17 -24.41
C VAL A 210 -1.49 30.35 -23.44
N ALA A 211 -1.19 30.10 -22.16
CA ALA A 211 -1.30 31.13 -21.13
C ALA A 211 -0.17 32.15 -21.21
N GLU A 212 1.05 31.69 -21.46
CA GLU A 212 2.31 32.46 -21.44
C GLU A 212 2.66 33.07 -22.80
N ILE A 213 2.11 32.56 -23.92
CA ILE A 213 2.49 32.96 -25.28
C ILE A 213 1.26 33.51 -26.01
N ALA A 214 1.21 34.81 -26.17
CA ALA A 214 0.07 35.49 -26.82
C ALA A 214 -0.07 35.05 -28.29
N GLY A 215 -1.28 34.58 -28.66
CA GLY A 215 -1.60 34.11 -30.00
C GLY A 215 -1.24 32.65 -30.27
N ALA A 216 -0.51 31.98 -29.38
CA ALA A 216 -0.23 30.57 -29.52
C ALA A 216 -1.41 29.70 -29.08
N THR A 217 -1.53 28.52 -29.68
CA THR A 217 -2.63 27.58 -29.43
C THR A 217 -2.14 26.14 -29.38
N PHE A 218 -2.88 25.31 -28.67
CA PHE A 218 -2.69 23.86 -28.60
C PHE A 218 -2.95 23.22 -29.96
N ASP A 219 -1.95 22.55 -30.50
CA ASP A 219 -2.06 21.85 -31.79
C ASP A 219 -2.76 20.50 -31.62
N THR A 220 -4.08 20.51 -31.72
CA THR A 220 -4.91 19.32 -31.50
C THR A 220 -4.54 18.17 -32.44
N GLU A 221 -4.10 18.44 -33.66
CA GLU A 221 -3.79 17.44 -34.69
C GLU A 221 -2.49 16.69 -34.33
N ARG A 222 -1.39 17.40 -34.07
CA ARG A 222 -0.11 16.78 -33.70
C ARG A 222 -0.16 16.13 -32.30
N ASN A 223 -0.87 16.74 -31.36
CA ASN A 223 -1.06 16.15 -30.02
C ASN A 223 -1.92 14.87 -30.07
N TRP A 224 -2.92 14.80 -30.97
CA TRP A 224 -3.62 13.54 -31.21
C TRP A 224 -2.70 12.48 -31.83
N ALA A 225 -1.79 12.84 -32.69
CA ALA A 225 -0.81 11.90 -33.25
C ALA A 225 0.09 11.29 -32.18
N ILE A 226 0.50 12.06 -31.14
CA ILE A 226 1.18 11.51 -29.95
C ILE A 226 0.31 10.43 -29.29
N VAL A 227 -0.92 10.78 -28.92
CA VAL A 227 -1.83 9.86 -28.23
C VAL A 227 -2.06 8.59 -29.06
N ARG A 228 -2.28 8.75 -30.36
CA ARG A 228 -2.46 7.64 -31.29
C ARG A 228 -1.24 6.72 -31.32
N ALA A 229 -0.04 7.28 -31.46
CA ALA A 229 1.21 6.53 -31.50
C ALA A 229 1.44 5.74 -30.20
N LEU A 230 1.27 6.39 -29.04
CA LEU A 230 1.36 5.75 -27.73
C LEU A 230 0.38 4.58 -27.56
N LEU A 231 -0.87 4.75 -27.98
CA LEU A 231 -1.91 3.73 -27.79
C LEU A 231 -1.88 2.58 -28.79
N THR A 232 -1.23 2.77 -29.95
CA THR A 232 -1.09 1.72 -30.98
C THR A 232 0.25 1.00 -30.93
N SER A 233 1.19 1.43 -30.08
CA SER A 233 2.49 0.80 -29.92
C SER A 233 2.40 -0.62 -29.37
N GLU A 234 3.29 -1.49 -29.84
CA GLU A 234 3.52 -2.84 -29.32
C GLU A 234 4.71 -2.89 -28.32
N THR A 235 5.54 -1.86 -28.27
CA THR A 235 6.75 -1.78 -27.43
C THR A 235 6.42 -1.83 -25.94
N ALA A 236 5.51 -0.94 -25.49
CA ALA A 236 5.03 -0.92 -24.13
C ALA A 236 3.52 -0.69 -24.07
N LYS A 237 2.88 -1.17 -23.01
CA LYS A 237 1.45 -0.94 -22.79
C LYS A 237 1.26 0.28 -21.89
N VAL A 238 0.67 1.34 -22.45
CA VAL A 238 0.37 2.57 -21.72
C VAL A 238 -0.71 2.29 -20.67
N GLN A 239 -0.43 2.68 -19.43
CA GLN A 239 -1.35 2.60 -18.31
C GLN A 239 -2.22 3.84 -18.21
N TRP A 240 -1.59 5.02 -18.24
CA TRP A 240 -2.23 6.32 -18.15
C TRP A 240 -1.57 7.34 -19.08
N ILE A 241 -2.37 8.28 -19.52
CA ILE A 241 -1.95 9.55 -20.11
C ILE A 241 -2.68 10.62 -19.31
N PHE A 242 -2.02 11.18 -18.29
CA PHE A 242 -2.63 12.25 -17.53
C PHE A 242 -2.59 13.53 -18.35
N ILE A 243 -3.74 14.18 -18.42
CA ILE A 243 -3.96 15.38 -19.21
C ILE A 243 -5.16 16.17 -18.67
N TYR A 244 -5.11 17.48 -18.77
CA TYR A 244 -6.22 18.35 -18.39
C TYR A 244 -7.51 18.01 -19.16
N ALA A 245 -8.60 17.77 -18.44
CA ALA A 245 -9.85 17.25 -19.00
C ALA A 245 -10.46 18.08 -20.17
N PRO A 246 -10.32 19.42 -20.27
CA PRO A 246 -10.70 20.15 -21.47
C PRO A 246 -9.90 19.78 -22.72
N LEU A 247 -8.59 19.53 -22.60
CA LEU A 247 -7.72 19.15 -23.70
C LEU A 247 -8.00 17.71 -24.15
N GLU A 248 -8.22 16.79 -23.19
CA GLU A 248 -8.71 15.43 -23.48
C GLU A 248 -9.94 15.46 -24.39
N ARG A 249 -10.95 16.27 -24.04
CA ARG A 249 -12.16 16.41 -24.86
C ARG A 249 -11.89 16.96 -26.25
N MET A 250 -10.94 17.89 -26.40
CA MET A 250 -10.52 18.40 -27.71
C MET A 250 -9.90 17.31 -28.56
N LEU A 251 -9.02 16.49 -27.98
CA LEU A 251 -8.36 15.37 -28.67
C LEU A 251 -9.37 14.30 -29.10
N LEU A 252 -10.29 13.89 -28.22
CA LEU A 252 -11.32 12.91 -28.54
C LEU A 252 -12.30 13.42 -29.62
N ALA A 253 -12.68 14.69 -29.59
CA ALA A 253 -13.51 15.30 -30.60
C ALA A 253 -12.79 15.36 -31.96
N HIS A 254 -11.47 15.62 -31.96
CA HIS A 254 -10.64 15.59 -33.14
C HIS A 254 -10.52 14.18 -33.75
N ALA A 255 -10.24 13.17 -32.91
CA ALA A 255 -10.20 11.77 -33.30
C ALA A 255 -11.51 11.32 -33.99
N ALA A 256 -12.65 11.68 -33.44
CA ALA A 256 -13.96 11.39 -34.02
C ALA A 256 -14.15 12.09 -35.37
N LYS A 257 -13.67 13.33 -35.52
CA LYS A 257 -13.69 14.06 -36.79
C LYS A 257 -12.82 13.39 -37.86
N LEU A 258 -11.67 12.85 -37.50
CA LEU A 258 -10.77 12.11 -38.38
C LEU A 258 -11.34 10.76 -38.82
N GLY A 259 -12.40 10.27 -38.19
CA GLY A 259 -12.95 8.94 -38.43
C GLY A 259 -12.07 7.81 -37.87
N GLU A 260 -11.34 8.07 -36.81
CA GLU A 260 -10.56 7.01 -36.14
C GLU A 260 -11.46 5.85 -35.71
N PRO A 261 -10.94 4.62 -35.66
CA PRO A 261 -11.70 3.47 -35.17
C PRO A 261 -12.29 3.71 -33.77
N GLN A 262 -13.57 3.42 -33.59
CA GLN A 262 -14.25 3.65 -32.29
C GLN A 262 -13.52 2.98 -31.12
N ALA A 263 -12.97 1.78 -31.33
CA ALA A 263 -12.19 1.07 -30.31
C ALA A 263 -10.94 1.86 -29.86
N LEU A 264 -10.29 2.63 -30.75
CA LEU A 264 -9.16 3.48 -30.40
C LEU A 264 -9.63 4.72 -29.61
N ILE A 265 -10.74 5.32 -30.01
CA ILE A 265 -11.34 6.46 -29.29
C ILE A 265 -11.76 6.03 -27.88
N ASP A 266 -12.41 4.88 -27.72
CA ASP A 266 -12.82 4.34 -26.43
C ASP A 266 -11.60 4.00 -25.53
N LYS A 267 -10.53 3.45 -26.14
CA LYS A 267 -9.27 3.20 -25.44
C LYS A 267 -8.64 4.51 -24.98
N ALA A 268 -8.58 5.53 -25.82
CA ALA A 268 -8.07 6.85 -25.49
C ALA A 268 -8.86 7.49 -24.34
N ALA A 269 -10.21 7.49 -24.42
CA ALA A 269 -11.08 8.00 -23.37
C ALA A 269 -10.97 7.24 -22.02
N THR A 270 -10.49 5.99 -22.06
CA THR A 270 -10.26 5.19 -20.84
C THR A 270 -8.89 5.47 -20.23
N ILE A 271 -7.89 5.77 -21.06
CA ILE A 271 -6.49 5.91 -20.65
C ILE A 271 -6.12 7.37 -20.39
N MET A 272 -6.68 8.33 -21.14
CA MET A 272 -6.54 9.74 -20.83
C MET A 272 -7.36 10.10 -19.59
N HIS A 273 -6.76 10.84 -18.66
CA HIS A 273 -7.39 11.14 -17.38
C HIS A 273 -6.80 12.38 -16.73
N GLN A 274 -7.66 13.22 -16.15
CA GLN A 274 -7.24 14.23 -15.19
C GLN A 274 -7.47 13.70 -13.78
N PRO A 275 -6.43 13.45 -12.98
CA PRO A 275 -6.59 13.02 -11.60
C PRO A 275 -7.37 14.03 -10.78
N GLY A 276 -8.20 13.54 -9.84
CA GLY A 276 -9.08 14.42 -9.05
C GLY A 276 -8.39 15.14 -7.90
N ASP A 277 -7.20 14.75 -7.59
CA ASP A 277 -6.41 15.13 -6.41
C ASP A 277 -5.02 15.71 -6.73
N SER A 278 -4.72 15.91 -8.02
CA SER A 278 -3.54 16.61 -8.52
C SER A 278 -3.89 17.96 -9.14
N ALA A 279 -2.89 18.83 -9.31
CA ALA A 279 -3.01 20.02 -10.16
C ALA A 279 -3.37 19.63 -11.60
N PRO A 280 -3.97 20.53 -12.39
CA PRO A 280 -4.27 20.23 -13.78
C PRO A 280 -3.00 19.89 -14.57
N HIS A 281 -2.99 18.78 -15.32
CA HIS A 281 -1.95 18.50 -16.32
C HIS A 281 -2.28 19.29 -17.59
N ASP A 282 -2.18 20.60 -17.49
CA ASP A 282 -2.55 21.55 -18.55
C ASP A 282 -1.33 22.09 -19.32
N ASP A 283 -0.13 21.57 -19.02
CA ASP A 283 1.15 21.97 -19.60
C ASP A 283 1.90 20.82 -20.32
N HIS A 284 1.56 19.55 -20.03
CA HIS A 284 2.19 18.37 -20.64
C HIS A 284 1.26 17.15 -20.64
N PHE A 285 1.63 16.11 -21.38
CA PHE A 285 1.17 14.75 -21.17
C PHE A 285 2.08 14.08 -20.14
N HIS A 286 1.54 13.60 -19.03
CA HIS A 286 2.25 12.68 -18.17
C HIS A 286 1.86 11.24 -18.57
N VAL A 287 2.80 10.49 -19.12
CA VAL A 287 2.57 9.14 -19.65
C VAL A 287 3.16 8.11 -18.72
N ARG A 288 2.37 7.10 -18.34
CA ARG A 288 2.77 5.97 -17.51
C ARG A 288 2.58 4.66 -18.26
N VAL A 289 3.54 3.75 -18.15
CA VAL A 289 3.46 2.39 -18.71
C VAL A 289 3.29 1.33 -17.64
N PHE A 290 2.70 0.18 -18.02
CA PHE A 290 2.61 -0.99 -17.15
C PHE A 290 3.99 -1.64 -16.96
N CYS A 291 4.16 -2.34 -15.82
CA CYS A 291 5.31 -3.22 -15.61
C CYS A 291 5.33 -4.35 -16.66
N THR A 292 6.50 -4.67 -17.16
CA THR A 292 6.73 -5.88 -17.96
C THR A 292 6.69 -7.15 -17.09
N LEU A 293 6.82 -8.33 -17.70
CA LEU A 293 6.95 -9.58 -16.94
C LEU A 293 8.22 -9.58 -16.08
N ASP A 294 9.35 -9.18 -16.64
CA ASP A 294 10.63 -9.16 -15.94
C ASP A 294 10.61 -8.18 -14.76
N ASP A 295 10.04 -7.00 -14.95
CA ASP A 295 9.77 -6.06 -13.87
C ASP A 295 8.90 -6.67 -12.76
N ARG A 296 7.80 -7.32 -13.15
CA ARG A 296 6.86 -7.94 -12.19
C ARG A 296 7.52 -9.03 -11.37
N LEU A 297 8.39 -9.85 -11.96
CA LEU A 297 9.13 -10.91 -11.27
C LEU A 297 10.19 -10.35 -10.31
N GLU A 298 10.62 -9.11 -10.48
CA GLU A 298 11.56 -8.40 -9.62
C GLU A 298 10.89 -7.46 -8.61
N GLY A 299 9.56 -7.38 -8.64
CA GLY A 299 8.78 -6.66 -7.63
C GLY A 299 8.24 -5.30 -8.07
N CYS A 300 8.19 -5.04 -9.39
CA CYS A 300 7.42 -3.93 -9.92
C CYS A 300 5.93 -4.15 -9.67
N ARG A 301 5.23 -3.07 -9.33
CA ARG A 301 3.79 -3.10 -9.03
C ARG A 301 3.04 -2.06 -9.85
N ASN A 302 2.00 -2.52 -10.52
CA ASN A 302 1.05 -1.63 -11.15
C ASN A 302 0.04 -1.17 -10.09
N THR A 303 -0.12 0.13 -9.94
CA THR A 303 -1.17 0.75 -9.13
C THR A 303 -2.33 1.17 -10.02
N GLY A 304 -3.54 1.23 -9.46
CA GLY A 304 -4.74 1.59 -10.22
C GLY A 304 -5.46 0.38 -10.84
N PRO A 305 -6.46 0.62 -11.71
CA PRO A 305 -7.35 -0.42 -12.20
C PRO A 305 -6.66 -1.38 -13.16
N ARG A 306 -7.02 -2.66 -13.06
CA ARG A 306 -6.69 -3.65 -14.08
C ARG A 306 -7.39 -3.28 -15.38
N ARG A 307 -6.73 -3.50 -16.50
CA ARG A 307 -7.27 -3.18 -17.83
C ARG A 307 -7.35 -4.43 -18.70
N ASP A 308 -8.41 -4.53 -19.48
CA ASP A 308 -8.59 -5.62 -20.43
C ASP A 308 -7.46 -5.63 -21.47
N GLY A 309 -6.98 -6.83 -21.80
CA GLY A 309 -5.89 -7.02 -22.79
C GLY A 309 -4.48 -6.69 -22.28
N VAL A 310 -4.32 -6.28 -21.01
CA VAL A 310 -3.02 -6.10 -20.38
C VAL A 310 -2.72 -7.32 -19.51
N PRO A 311 -1.59 -8.04 -19.74
CA PRO A 311 -1.22 -9.17 -18.91
C PRO A 311 -0.95 -8.75 -17.46
N THR A 312 -1.51 -9.47 -16.50
CA THR A 312 -1.28 -9.24 -15.07
C THR A 312 -0.10 -10.05 -14.52
N PHE A 313 0.28 -11.10 -15.23
CA PHE A 313 1.35 -12.04 -14.85
C PHE A 313 1.13 -12.70 -13.48
N ASP A 314 -0.11 -12.75 -12.99
CA ASP A 314 -0.44 -13.25 -11.65
C ASP A 314 0.06 -14.69 -11.44
N ARG A 315 0.01 -15.53 -12.48
CA ARG A 315 0.45 -16.92 -12.44
C ARG A 315 1.97 -17.05 -12.29
N GLU A 316 2.69 -16.24 -13.05
CA GLU A 316 4.16 -16.22 -13.05
C GLU A 316 4.68 -15.66 -11.72
N VAL A 317 4.07 -14.58 -11.25
CA VAL A 317 4.36 -13.97 -9.93
C VAL A 317 4.07 -14.96 -8.80
N ALA A 318 2.93 -15.66 -8.83
CA ALA A 318 2.59 -16.67 -7.84
C ALA A 318 3.58 -17.85 -7.86
N ALA A 319 3.99 -18.32 -9.03
CA ALA A 319 4.99 -19.39 -9.17
C ALA A 319 6.35 -18.95 -8.59
N ARG A 320 6.79 -17.74 -8.88
CA ARG A 320 8.02 -17.14 -8.33
C ARG A 320 7.94 -17.00 -6.81
N ALA A 321 6.81 -16.53 -6.30
CA ALA A 321 6.59 -16.38 -4.88
C ALA A 321 6.68 -17.72 -4.13
N LEU A 322 6.10 -18.80 -4.68
CA LEU A 322 6.21 -20.15 -4.10
C LEU A 322 7.64 -20.70 -4.11
N GLU A 323 8.41 -20.43 -5.16
CA GLU A 323 9.82 -20.78 -5.23
C GLU A 323 10.62 -20.07 -4.14
N LEU A 324 10.44 -18.76 -4.00
CA LEU A 324 11.08 -17.95 -2.96
C LEU A 324 10.66 -18.40 -1.56
N LEU A 325 9.38 -18.68 -1.34
CA LEU A 325 8.88 -19.16 -0.06
C LEU A 325 9.54 -20.49 0.34
N ARG A 326 9.73 -21.43 -0.60
CA ARG A 326 10.49 -22.66 -0.35
C ARG A 326 11.97 -22.38 -0.04
N GLY A 327 12.56 -21.40 -0.71
CA GLY A 327 13.93 -20.97 -0.47
C GLY A 327 14.19 -20.49 0.95
N THR A 328 13.15 -19.98 1.66
CA THR A 328 13.27 -19.54 3.06
C THR A 328 13.56 -20.67 4.05
N ALA A 329 13.33 -21.92 3.67
CA ALA A 329 13.65 -23.11 4.46
C ALA A 329 15.04 -23.69 4.16
N SER A 330 15.87 -23.04 3.33
CA SER A 330 17.23 -23.48 3.06
C SER A 330 18.05 -23.57 4.35
N ASP A 331 18.90 -24.59 4.44
CA ASP A 331 19.89 -24.74 5.53
C ASP A 331 20.95 -23.63 5.49
N ASP A 332 21.21 -23.06 4.31
CA ASP A 332 22.04 -21.86 4.15
C ASP A 332 21.22 -20.61 4.54
N GLY A 333 21.59 -20.01 5.68
CA GLY A 333 20.92 -18.82 6.20
C GLY A 333 20.99 -17.60 5.28
N ALA A 334 22.03 -17.46 4.44
CA ALA A 334 22.15 -16.38 3.47
C ALA A 334 21.14 -16.56 2.33
N ILE A 335 21.00 -17.78 1.80
CA ILE A 335 19.99 -18.13 0.80
C ILE A 335 18.58 -17.91 1.35
N ALA A 336 18.32 -18.38 2.57
CA ALA A 336 17.03 -18.26 3.21
C ALA A 336 16.63 -16.80 3.42
N LEU A 337 17.53 -15.98 3.97
CA LEU A 337 17.31 -14.55 4.19
C LEU A 337 17.07 -13.81 2.87
N GLN A 338 17.87 -14.10 1.85
CA GLN A 338 17.71 -13.48 0.55
C GLN A 338 16.38 -13.85 -0.10
N SER A 339 15.98 -15.10 -0.02
CA SER A 339 14.67 -15.55 -0.52
C SER A 339 13.52 -14.83 0.16
N ALA A 340 13.59 -14.61 1.48
CA ALA A 340 12.59 -13.88 2.23
C ALA A 340 12.52 -12.39 1.82
N ARG A 341 13.67 -11.74 1.62
CA ARG A 341 13.75 -10.35 1.16
C ARG A 341 13.17 -10.17 -0.26
N PHE A 342 13.50 -11.09 -1.17
CA PHE A 342 12.91 -11.06 -2.51
C PHE A 342 11.41 -11.30 -2.47
N LEU A 343 10.94 -12.22 -1.63
CA LEU A 343 9.52 -12.48 -1.45
C LEU A 343 8.78 -11.24 -0.91
N ARG A 344 9.38 -10.54 0.06
CA ARG A 344 8.84 -9.29 0.60
C ARG A 344 8.77 -8.19 -0.47
N ARG A 345 9.79 -8.04 -1.30
CA ARG A 345 9.78 -7.09 -2.43
C ARG A 345 8.73 -7.44 -3.48
N LEU A 346 8.53 -8.72 -3.77
CA LEU A 346 7.53 -9.21 -4.72
C LEU A 346 6.09 -8.94 -4.25
N GLN A 347 5.83 -8.94 -2.94
CA GLN A 347 4.51 -8.73 -2.30
C GLN A 347 3.38 -9.49 -3.01
N PRO A 348 3.41 -10.82 -3.05
CA PRO A 348 2.41 -11.61 -3.77
C PRO A 348 1.06 -11.57 -3.06
N GLU A 349 -0.01 -11.32 -3.81
CA GLU A 349 -1.39 -11.24 -3.30
C GLU A 349 -1.98 -12.59 -2.86
N SER A 350 -1.31 -13.73 -3.15
CA SER A 350 -1.94 -15.06 -3.08
C SER A 350 -1.27 -16.05 -2.10
N LEU A 351 -0.42 -15.60 -1.17
CA LEU A 351 0.32 -16.52 -0.28
C LEU A 351 -0.16 -16.57 1.18
N ASP A 352 -1.24 -15.91 1.54
CA ASP A 352 -1.67 -15.67 2.94
C ASP A 352 -1.50 -16.88 3.88
N GLY A 353 -2.19 -17.96 3.61
CA GLY A 353 -2.13 -19.16 4.45
C GLY A 353 -0.78 -19.90 4.37
N GLN A 354 -0.14 -19.89 3.21
CA GLN A 354 1.14 -20.58 2.98
C GLN A 354 2.30 -19.85 3.65
N LEU A 355 2.28 -18.51 3.61
CA LEU A 355 3.29 -17.66 4.25
C LEU A 355 3.35 -17.93 5.75
N LEU A 356 2.23 -17.83 6.45
CA LEU A 356 2.16 -18.04 7.90
C LEU A 356 2.48 -19.48 8.30
N ALA A 357 2.07 -20.46 7.50
CA ALA A 357 2.41 -21.86 7.73
C ALA A 357 3.92 -22.16 7.54
N MET A 358 4.61 -21.39 6.69
CA MET A 358 6.04 -21.58 6.43
C MET A 358 6.94 -21.01 7.55
N VAL A 359 6.51 -19.97 8.29
CA VAL A 359 7.35 -19.29 9.29
C VAL A 359 8.03 -20.27 10.29
N PRO A 360 7.34 -21.26 10.89
CA PRO A 360 7.98 -22.23 11.78
C PRO A 360 9.05 -23.10 11.11
N HIS A 361 8.91 -23.32 9.80
CA HIS A 361 9.80 -24.18 9.01
C HIS A 361 10.94 -23.40 8.33
N ALA A 362 10.85 -22.07 8.32
CA ALA A 362 11.87 -21.21 7.73
C ALA A 362 13.14 -21.21 8.59
N ASN A 363 14.28 -20.99 7.93
CA ASN A 363 15.54 -20.74 8.60
C ASN A 363 15.42 -19.53 9.54
N ALA A 364 16.08 -19.56 10.69
CA ALA A 364 16.03 -18.48 11.67
C ALA A 364 16.34 -17.10 11.07
N ALA A 365 17.31 -17.03 10.13
CA ALA A 365 17.68 -15.81 9.43
C ALA A 365 16.54 -15.20 8.58
N ALA A 366 15.58 -16.01 8.12
CA ALA A 366 14.49 -15.60 7.24
C ALA A 366 13.20 -15.21 7.99
N ARG A 367 13.02 -15.69 9.23
CA ARG A 367 11.75 -15.56 9.96
C ARG A 367 11.31 -14.13 10.17
N GLY A 368 12.26 -13.25 10.47
CA GLY A 368 11.97 -11.81 10.67
C GLY A 368 11.35 -11.17 9.43
N GLU A 369 11.94 -11.38 8.26
CA GLU A 369 11.43 -10.84 6.98
C GLU A 369 10.07 -11.44 6.58
N LEU A 370 9.82 -12.72 6.88
CA LEU A 370 8.51 -13.35 6.62
C LEU A 370 7.40 -12.76 7.52
N LEU A 371 7.73 -12.45 8.77
CA LEU A 371 6.78 -11.82 9.70
C LEU A 371 6.51 -10.37 9.32
N ASP A 372 7.52 -9.63 8.87
CA ASP A 372 7.36 -8.28 8.34
C ASP A 372 6.49 -8.29 7.08
N LEU A 373 6.72 -9.24 6.17
CA LEU A 373 5.85 -9.42 4.99
C LEU A 373 4.39 -9.73 5.39
N ALA A 374 4.19 -10.57 6.39
CA ALA A 374 2.84 -10.87 6.90
C ALA A 374 2.15 -9.64 7.49
N GLU A 375 2.91 -8.75 8.13
CA GLU A 375 2.44 -7.46 8.65
C GLU A 375 2.11 -6.49 7.49
N ASP A 376 3.01 -6.35 6.52
CA ASP A 376 2.84 -5.52 5.30
C ASP A 376 1.61 -5.94 4.47
N LEU A 377 1.34 -7.24 4.37
CA LEU A 377 0.15 -7.80 3.70
C LEU A 377 -1.12 -7.73 4.57
N GLY A 378 -1.02 -7.23 5.79
CA GLY A 378 -2.15 -7.12 6.70
C GLY A 378 -2.76 -8.45 7.13
N LEU A 379 -1.98 -9.56 7.16
CA LEU A 379 -2.50 -10.88 7.48
C LEU A 379 -3.00 -10.94 8.93
N ARG A 380 -4.26 -11.30 9.11
CA ARG A 380 -4.94 -11.35 10.42
C ARG A 380 -5.61 -12.69 10.70
N ARG A 381 -5.50 -13.66 9.77
CA ARG A 381 -6.06 -15.01 9.88
C ARG A 381 -4.98 -16.06 9.71
N GLY A 382 -5.22 -17.27 10.26
CA GLY A 382 -4.27 -18.37 10.12
C GLY A 382 -2.99 -18.20 10.94
N VAL A 383 -2.98 -17.33 11.96
CA VAL A 383 -1.80 -17.00 12.77
C VAL A 383 -1.44 -18.06 13.82
N ALA A 384 -2.20 -19.14 13.94
CA ALA A 384 -1.94 -20.19 14.91
C ALA A 384 -0.49 -20.73 14.91
N PRO A 385 0.19 -20.92 13.75
CA PRO A 385 1.59 -21.33 13.71
C PRO A 385 2.55 -20.36 14.39
N LEU A 386 2.18 -19.07 14.50
CA LEU A 386 3.02 -18.03 15.09
C LEU A 386 3.01 -18.04 16.64
N ILE A 387 2.06 -18.75 17.27
CA ILE A 387 1.95 -18.79 18.74
C ILE A 387 3.21 -19.41 19.35
N ALA A 388 3.71 -20.51 18.78
CA ALA A 388 4.94 -21.15 19.23
C ALA A 388 6.17 -20.24 18.97
N ILE A 389 6.23 -19.59 17.84
CA ILE A 389 7.29 -18.62 17.51
C ILE A 389 7.31 -17.46 18.50
N ALA A 390 6.14 -16.86 18.78
CA ALA A 390 6.01 -15.80 19.77
C ALA A 390 6.43 -16.24 21.19
N ALA A 391 6.28 -17.53 21.50
CA ALA A 391 6.62 -18.07 22.81
C ALA A 391 8.09 -18.48 22.94
N SER A 392 8.74 -18.98 21.89
CA SER A 392 10.00 -19.74 22.05
C SER A 392 11.08 -19.51 21.00
N ASP A 393 10.90 -18.62 20.01
CA ASP A 393 11.97 -18.33 19.08
C ASP A 393 13.21 -17.78 19.79
N ALA A 394 14.40 -18.11 19.32
CA ALA A 394 15.65 -17.66 19.92
C ALA A 394 15.83 -16.14 19.83
N ASP A 395 15.38 -15.53 18.71
CA ASP A 395 15.48 -14.09 18.47
C ASP A 395 14.32 -13.32 19.17
N PRO A 396 14.60 -12.41 20.11
CA PRO A 396 13.59 -11.58 20.77
C PRO A 396 12.77 -10.71 19.78
N GLN A 397 13.39 -10.26 18.68
CA GLN A 397 12.71 -9.46 17.67
C GLN A 397 11.70 -10.30 16.89
N VAL A 398 12.06 -11.52 16.52
CA VAL A 398 11.16 -12.48 15.87
C VAL A 398 10.00 -12.83 16.82
N ARG A 399 10.26 -13.07 18.10
CA ARG A 399 9.19 -13.29 19.10
C ARG A 399 8.22 -12.13 19.16
N MET A 400 8.72 -10.89 19.19
CA MET A 400 7.89 -9.69 19.29
C MET A 400 7.05 -9.46 18.02
N ARG A 401 7.61 -9.69 16.82
CA ARG A 401 6.87 -9.61 15.57
C ARG A 401 5.75 -10.65 15.50
N ALA A 402 6.06 -11.90 15.79
CA ALA A 402 5.06 -12.98 15.85
C ALA A 402 3.95 -12.67 16.87
N PHE A 403 4.33 -12.17 18.05
CA PHE A 403 3.40 -11.74 19.09
C PHE A 403 2.44 -10.64 18.59
N ARG A 404 2.92 -9.60 17.88
CA ARG A 404 2.06 -8.55 17.34
C ARG A 404 1.01 -9.11 16.38
N LEU A 405 1.39 -10.00 15.48
CA LEU A 405 0.47 -10.65 14.53
C LEU A 405 -0.59 -11.50 15.26
N VAL A 406 -0.17 -12.31 16.25
CA VAL A 406 -1.10 -13.12 17.06
C VAL A 406 -2.10 -12.23 17.79
N VAL A 407 -1.63 -11.18 18.44
CA VAL A 407 -2.49 -10.26 19.20
C VAL A 407 -3.43 -9.47 18.27
N ALA A 408 -2.98 -9.08 17.09
CA ALA A 408 -3.81 -8.36 16.12
C ALA A 408 -4.90 -9.25 15.49
N SER A 409 -4.75 -10.57 15.54
CA SER A 409 -5.72 -11.52 14.97
C SER A 409 -7.04 -11.57 15.77
N SER A 410 -8.12 -11.91 15.05
CA SER A 410 -9.45 -12.21 15.62
C SER A 410 -9.77 -13.71 15.63
N ASP A 411 -8.84 -14.57 15.23
CA ASP A 411 -9.02 -16.02 15.27
C ASP A 411 -9.23 -16.51 16.73
N ALA A 412 -10.11 -17.48 16.91
CA ALA A 412 -10.43 -18.00 18.25
C ALA A 412 -9.19 -18.55 18.96
N VAL A 413 -8.32 -19.25 18.25
CA VAL A 413 -7.05 -19.80 18.77
C VAL A 413 -6.09 -18.69 19.18
N ALA A 414 -5.97 -17.63 18.38
CA ALA A 414 -5.16 -16.45 18.70
C ALA A 414 -5.72 -15.69 19.89
N THR A 415 -7.05 -15.53 19.97
CA THR A 415 -7.73 -14.90 21.12
C THR A 415 -7.47 -15.69 22.40
N GLN A 416 -7.56 -17.00 22.37
CA GLN A 416 -7.26 -17.86 23.52
C GLN A 416 -5.80 -17.77 23.94
N ALA A 417 -4.86 -17.77 22.97
CA ALA A 417 -3.44 -17.56 23.26
C ALA A 417 -3.18 -16.18 23.88
N THR A 418 -3.80 -15.13 23.34
CA THR A 418 -3.71 -13.76 23.87
C THR A 418 -4.22 -13.69 25.31
N GLN A 419 -5.33 -14.38 25.62
CA GLN A 419 -5.86 -14.45 26.99
C GLN A 419 -4.90 -15.14 27.94
N ARG A 420 -4.30 -16.26 27.54
CA ARG A 420 -3.27 -16.92 28.36
C ARG A 420 -2.09 -15.99 28.64
N MET A 421 -1.60 -15.27 27.63
CA MET A 421 -0.50 -14.31 27.79
C MET A 421 -0.85 -13.18 28.78
N LEU A 422 -2.12 -12.80 28.90
CA LEU A 422 -2.57 -11.82 29.89
C LEU A 422 -2.64 -12.40 31.31
N LEU A 423 -3.09 -13.64 31.45
CA LEU A 423 -3.30 -14.32 32.74
C LEU A 423 -2.00 -14.87 33.32
N GLU A 424 -1.26 -15.59 32.50
CA GLU A 424 -0.06 -16.33 32.87
C GLU A 424 1.11 -15.90 31.99
N PRO A 425 1.68 -14.73 32.25
CA PRO A 425 2.86 -14.30 31.49
C PRO A 425 4.03 -15.19 31.89
N GLY A 426 4.36 -16.12 31.02
CA GLY A 426 5.49 -17.04 31.16
C GLY A 426 6.74 -16.56 30.41
N PRO A 427 7.93 -17.11 30.74
CA PRO A 427 9.07 -16.94 29.86
C PRO A 427 8.68 -17.45 28.47
N PRO A 428 9.16 -16.84 27.36
CA PRO A 428 10.32 -15.98 27.25
C PRO A 428 10.04 -14.48 27.03
N LEU A 429 8.81 -14.05 27.16
CA LEU A 429 8.51 -12.63 27.15
C LEU A 429 8.75 -12.10 28.58
N ALA A 430 9.99 -11.77 28.88
CA ALA A 430 10.48 -11.49 30.22
C ALA A 430 9.83 -10.25 30.89
N ASP A 431 9.18 -9.38 30.13
CA ASP A 431 8.49 -8.21 30.65
C ASP A 431 6.97 -8.37 30.52
N HIS A 432 6.37 -8.90 31.54
CA HIS A 432 4.92 -9.10 31.66
C HIS A 432 4.13 -7.79 31.50
N THR A 433 4.67 -6.71 32.04
CA THR A 433 4.09 -5.37 31.96
C THR A 433 4.02 -4.89 30.52
N ALA A 434 5.12 -5.02 29.77
CA ALA A 434 5.15 -4.65 28.36
C ALA A 434 4.18 -5.50 27.52
N VAL A 435 4.09 -6.80 27.77
CA VAL A 435 3.14 -7.70 27.08
C VAL A 435 1.69 -7.29 27.33
N ARG A 436 1.31 -7.08 28.59
CA ARG A 436 -0.04 -6.66 28.96
C ARG A 436 -0.40 -5.31 28.34
N LEU A 437 0.53 -4.36 28.37
CA LEU A 437 0.35 -3.05 27.79
C LEU A 437 0.20 -3.13 26.25
N ALA A 438 1.04 -3.93 25.59
CA ALA A 438 0.95 -4.14 24.14
C ALA A 438 -0.38 -4.77 23.73
N ILE A 439 -0.86 -5.80 24.44
CA ILE A 439 -2.17 -6.43 24.19
C ILE A 439 -3.30 -5.41 24.39
N ALA A 440 -3.30 -4.69 25.49
CA ALA A 440 -4.34 -3.71 25.79
C ALA A 440 -4.39 -2.58 24.73
N ARG A 441 -3.24 -2.20 24.17
CA ARG A 441 -3.15 -1.21 23.09
C ARG A 441 -3.59 -1.78 21.74
N ALA A 442 -3.11 -2.97 21.36
CA ALA A 442 -3.46 -3.61 20.09
C ALA A 442 -4.96 -3.96 19.97
N LYS A 443 -5.60 -4.30 21.09
CA LYS A 443 -7.05 -4.58 21.17
C LYS A 443 -7.89 -3.33 21.45
N ARG A 444 -7.41 -2.13 21.16
CA ARG A 444 -8.21 -0.90 21.26
C ARG A 444 -9.47 -1.03 20.40
N GLY A 445 -10.62 -0.68 21.00
CA GLY A 445 -11.92 -0.79 20.33
C GLY A 445 -12.51 -2.19 20.24
N SER A 446 -11.76 -3.24 20.51
CA SER A 446 -12.31 -4.59 20.63
C SER A 446 -13.29 -4.67 21.80
N LEU A 447 -14.45 -5.26 21.53
CA LEU A 447 -15.49 -5.56 22.54
C LEU A 447 -15.52 -7.05 22.86
N ASP A 448 -14.42 -7.76 22.55
CA ASP A 448 -14.28 -9.19 22.79
C ASP A 448 -14.27 -9.48 24.31
N THR A 449 -15.33 -10.11 24.76
CA THR A 449 -15.52 -10.47 26.17
C THR A 449 -14.63 -11.63 26.61
N ALA A 450 -14.07 -12.39 25.68
CA ALA A 450 -13.14 -13.49 26.00
C ALA A 450 -11.86 -12.98 26.68
N LEU A 451 -11.47 -11.72 26.49
CA LEU A 451 -10.29 -11.11 27.09
C LEU A 451 -10.55 -10.49 28.48
N MET A 452 -11.81 -10.46 28.95
CA MET A 452 -12.16 -9.84 30.25
C MET A 452 -11.38 -10.40 31.42
N PRO A 453 -11.21 -11.73 31.61
CA PRO A 453 -10.44 -12.25 32.73
C PRO A 453 -9.00 -11.73 32.74
N GLY A 454 -8.37 -11.63 31.58
CA GLY A 454 -7.01 -11.11 31.43
C GLY A 454 -6.90 -9.61 31.73
N TYR A 455 -7.87 -8.81 31.30
CA TYR A 455 -7.91 -7.38 31.65
C TYR A 455 -8.15 -7.17 33.14
N ILE A 456 -9.01 -7.98 33.76
CA ILE A 456 -9.25 -7.92 35.20
C ILE A 456 -7.96 -8.25 35.97
N ALA A 457 -7.25 -9.32 35.58
CA ALA A 457 -5.95 -9.66 36.19
C ALA A 457 -4.93 -8.52 36.03
N SER A 458 -4.94 -7.84 34.87
CA SER A 458 -4.05 -6.70 34.60
C SER A 458 -4.32 -5.46 35.46
N LEU A 459 -5.45 -5.35 36.13
CA LEU A 459 -5.69 -4.30 37.13
C LEU A 459 -4.82 -4.49 38.40
N GLY A 460 -4.31 -5.71 38.65
CA GLY A 460 -3.36 -6.00 39.69
C GLY A 460 -1.91 -5.65 39.37
N ASP A 461 -1.60 -5.24 38.13
CA ASP A 461 -0.24 -4.94 37.71
C ASP A 461 0.38 -3.78 38.48
N GLY A 462 1.71 -3.81 38.68
CA GLY A 462 2.47 -2.74 39.35
C GLY A 462 2.52 -1.45 38.53
N ASP A 463 2.46 -1.55 37.20
CA ASP A 463 2.53 -0.42 36.28
C ASP A 463 1.18 0.29 36.14
N ALA A 464 1.17 1.61 36.32
CA ALA A 464 -0.04 2.43 36.24
C ALA A 464 -0.60 2.53 34.81
N GLN A 465 0.25 2.42 33.76
CA GLN A 465 -0.21 2.46 32.36
C GLN A 465 -0.93 1.16 32.02
N VAL A 466 -0.43 0.00 32.47
CA VAL A 466 -1.10 -1.30 32.28
C VAL A 466 -2.48 -1.25 32.92
N ARG A 467 -2.57 -0.82 34.19
CA ARG A 467 -3.85 -0.70 34.88
C ARG A 467 -4.81 0.26 34.18
N ARG A 468 -4.32 1.40 33.72
CA ARG A 468 -5.12 2.40 32.96
C ARG A 468 -5.70 1.80 31.66
N GLU A 469 -4.86 1.16 30.84
CA GLU A 469 -5.31 0.59 29.58
C GLU A 469 -6.23 -0.61 29.80
N ALA A 470 -5.95 -1.48 30.76
CA ALA A 470 -6.84 -2.58 31.12
C ALA A 470 -8.20 -2.06 31.63
N GLY A 471 -8.20 -1.07 32.51
CA GLY A 471 -9.41 -0.42 33.00
C GLY A 471 -10.22 0.20 31.87
N ARG A 472 -9.56 0.88 30.92
CA ARG A 472 -10.24 1.42 29.73
C ARG A 472 -10.91 0.31 28.91
N ARG A 473 -10.26 -0.86 28.72
CA ARG A 473 -10.87 -2.01 27.98
C ARG A 473 -12.09 -2.53 28.72
N ILE A 474 -11.98 -2.74 30.04
CA ILE A 474 -13.11 -3.15 30.86
C ILE A 474 -14.27 -2.16 30.73
N SER A 475 -14.00 -0.87 30.87
CA SER A 475 -15.01 0.18 30.77
C SER A 475 -15.67 0.21 29.36
N HIS A 476 -14.94 0.00 28.30
CA HIS A 476 -15.49 -0.07 26.93
C HIS A 476 -16.40 -1.30 26.73
N ILE A 477 -16.02 -2.46 27.29
CA ILE A 477 -16.81 -3.70 27.19
C ILE A 477 -18.10 -3.60 28.03
N THR A 478 -18.01 -3.02 29.22
CA THR A 478 -19.10 -3.04 30.22
C THR A 478 -19.94 -1.77 30.21
N ALA A 479 -19.40 -0.65 29.71
CA ALA A 479 -19.90 0.72 29.89
C ALA A 479 -19.96 1.22 31.35
N LYS A 480 -19.44 0.44 32.30
CA LYS A 480 -19.51 0.72 33.73
C LYS A 480 -18.30 1.53 34.24
N ALA A 481 -18.52 2.35 35.25
CA ALA A 481 -17.46 3.05 35.96
C ALA A 481 -16.65 2.09 36.87
N HIS A 482 -15.39 2.40 37.07
CA HIS A 482 -14.59 1.73 38.10
C HIS A 482 -14.92 2.28 39.49
N PRO A 483 -14.86 1.44 40.54
CA PRO A 483 -15.05 1.90 41.91
C PRO A 483 -13.91 2.83 42.35
N LEU A 484 -12.75 2.70 41.75
CA LEU A 484 -11.53 3.49 41.97
C LEU A 484 -10.83 3.68 40.63
N ASP A 485 -10.18 4.83 40.39
CA ASP A 485 -9.35 5.01 39.18
C ASP A 485 -8.23 3.97 39.13
N PRO A 486 -8.22 3.08 38.09
CA PRO A 486 -7.19 2.04 38.00
C PRO A 486 -5.76 2.58 37.98
N ALA A 487 -5.53 3.74 37.39
CA ALA A 487 -4.20 4.34 37.33
C ALA A 487 -3.74 4.87 38.69
N ALA A 488 -4.68 5.30 39.54
CA ALA A 488 -4.42 5.84 40.86
C ALA A 488 -4.31 4.76 41.98
N ALA A 489 -4.54 3.48 41.66
CA ALA A 489 -4.43 2.38 42.63
C ALA A 489 -2.95 2.06 42.91
N THR A 490 -2.32 2.81 43.82
CA THR A 490 -0.88 2.70 44.12
C THR A 490 -0.54 1.60 45.12
N SER A 491 -1.43 1.29 46.06
CA SER A 491 -1.22 0.22 47.07
C SER A 491 -1.68 -1.14 46.54
N SER A 492 -1.10 -2.23 47.09
CA SER A 492 -1.52 -3.60 46.78
C SER A 492 -3.00 -3.81 47.11
N ALA A 493 -3.44 -3.34 48.27
CA ALA A 493 -4.82 -3.46 48.71
C ALA A 493 -5.83 -2.77 47.76
N GLN A 494 -5.47 -1.61 47.23
CA GLN A 494 -6.31 -0.93 46.23
C GLN A 494 -6.40 -1.72 44.93
N ARG A 495 -5.29 -2.30 44.44
CA ARG A 495 -5.27 -3.14 43.26
C ARG A 495 -6.06 -4.43 43.45
N GLU A 496 -5.88 -5.11 44.59
CA GLU A 496 -6.64 -6.30 44.95
C GLU A 496 -8.14 -6.02 45.01
N HIS A 497 -8.53 -4.89 45.61
CA HIS A 497 -9.93 -4.45 45.63
C HIS A 497 -10.50 -4.26 44.21
N LEU A 498 -9.75 -3.62 43.29
CA LEU A 498 -10.19 -3.48 41.91
C LEU A 498 -10.36 -4.83 41.21
N VAL A 499 -9.40 -5.74 41.38
CA VAL A 499 -9.45 -7.07 40.78
C VAL A 499 -10.65 -7.85 41.31
N SER A 500 -10.83 -7.90 42.65
CA SER A 500 -11.95 -8.62 43.30
C SER A 500 -13.30 -8.06 42.86
N TYR A 501 -13.46 -6.73 42.89
CA TYR A 501 -14.69 -6.07 42.44
C TYR A 501 -15.09 -6.49 40.99
N TRP A 502 -14.12 -6.47 40.06
CA TRP A 502 -14.42 -6.81 38.66
C TRP A 502 -14.56 -8.31 38.45
N GLN A 503 -13.90 -9.17 39.24
CA GLN A 503 -14.12 -10.62 39.19
C GLN A 503 -15.54 -10.98 39.64
N ASP A 504 -16.01 -10.38 40.74
CA ASP A 504 -17.35 -10.61 41.23
C ASP A 504 -18.40 -10.11 40.24
N TRP A 505 -18.25 -8.88 39.80
CA TRP A 505 -19.16 -8.30 38.78
C TRP A 505 -19.20 -9.14 37.50
N TRP A 506 -18.05 -9.55 36.98
CA TRP A 506 -17.98 -10.34 35.74
C TRP A 506 -18.59 -11.73 35.93
N ARG A 507 -18.44 -12.38 37.06
CA ARG A 507 -19.05 -13.66 37.38
C ARG A 507 -20.58 -13.60 37.27
N GLU A 508 -21.18 -12.48 37.67
CA GLU A 508 -22.63 -12.28 37.64
C GLU A 508 -23.14 -11.91 36.24
N HIS A 509 -22.34 -11.18 35.43
CA HIS A 509 -22.84 -10.52 34.22
C HIS A 509 -22.23 -11.06 32.90
N HIS A 510 -21.30 -12.02 32.93
CA HIS A 510 -20.61 -12.50 31.73
C HIS A 510 -21.56 -13.13 30.69
N GLY A 511 -22.65 -13.76 31.12
CA GLY A 511 -23.68 -14.37 30.26
C GLY A 511 -24.66 -13.39 29.63
N GLU A 512 -24.68 -12.13 30.06
CA GLU A 512 -25.60 -11.13 29.53
C GLU A 512 -25.14 -10.63 28.17
N GLU A 513 -26.11 -10.28 27.31
CA GLU A 513 -25.80 -9.56 26.08
C GLU A 513 -25.23 -8.17 26.37
N ARG A 514 -24.28 -7.71 25.56
CA ARG A 514 -23.68 -6.40 25.73
C ARG A 514 -24.72 -5.27 25.74
N ALA A 515 -25.77 -5.37 24.88
CA ALA A 515 -26.83 -4.36 24.83
C ALA A 515 -27.56 -4.20 26.17
N THR A 516 -27.76 -5.31 26.89
CA THR A 516 -28.37 -5.34 28.23
C THR A 516 -27.46 -4.67 29.27
N ARG A 517 -26.18 -5.05 29.31
CA ARG A 517 -25.18 -4.44 30.19
C ARG A 517 -25.06 -2.94 29.97
N VAL A 518 -24.95 -2.49 28.72
CA VAL A 518 -24.85 -1.08 28.35
C VAL A 518 -26.11 -0.30 28.77
N ALA A 519 -27.31 -0.88 28.54
CA ALA A 519 -28.55 -0.24 28.95
C ALA A 519 -28.67 -0.13 30.48
N ALA A 520 -28.18 -1.12 31.22
CA ALA A 520 -28.11 -1.09 32.70
C ALA A 520 -27.15 0.01 33.16
N ALA A 521 -25.95 0.10 32.59
CA ALA A 521 -24.95 1.12 32.94
C ALA A 521 -25.46 2.56 32.68
N PHE A 522 -26.18 2.81 31.61
CA PHE A 522 -26.83 4.12 31.40
C PHE A 522 -27.92 4.43 32.46
N ARG A 523 -28.68 3.43 32.87
CA ARG A 523 -29.70 3.61 33.95
C ARG A 523 -29.05 3.92 35.29
N GLU A 524 -28.02 3.17 35.66
CA GLU A 524 -27.24 3.41 36.88
C GLU A 524 -26.65 4.82 36.91
N ALA A 525 -26.21 5.33 35.76
CA ALA A 525 -25.68 6.69 35.62
C ALA A 525 -26.78 7.75 35.47
N HIS A 526 -28.06 7.41 35.63
CA HIS A 526 -29.20 8.30 35.46
C HIS A 526 -29.31 8.93 34.07
N LEU A 527 -28.74 8.31 33.05
CA LEU A 527 -28.79 8.78 31.65
C LEU A 527 -29.94 8.11 30.89
N ARG A 528 -30.95 8.89 30.51
CA ARG A 528 -32.09 8.39 29.75
C ARG A 528 -31.79 8.47 28.26
N VAL A 529 -31.16 7.41 27.71
CA VAL A 529 -30.75 7.32 26.29
C VAL A 529 -31.75 6.60 25.38
N LYS A 530 -32.88 6.14 25.93
CA LYS A 530 -33.98 5.54 25.17
C LYS A 530 -35.23 6.42 25.29
N ASN A 531 -36.01 6.47 24.18
CA ASN A 531 -37.29 7.16 24.14
C ASN A 531 -38.42 6.34 24.84
N LYS A 532 -39.65 6.85 24.85
CA LYS A 532 -40.82 6.19 25.47
C LYS A 532 -41.17 4.84 24.80
N LYS A 533 -40.71 4.60 23.56
CA LYS A 533 -40.91 3.33 22.84
C LYS A 533 -39.78 2.33 23.06
N GLY A 534 -38.79 2.66 23.89
CA GLY A 534 -37.62 1.81 24.14
C GLY A 534 -36.53 1.88 23.07
N GLU A 535 -36.67 2.73 22.07
CA GLU A 535 -35.68 2.93 21.01
C GLU A 535 -34.60 3.92 21.44
N TRP A 536 -33.40 3.81 20.85
CA TRP A 536 -32.30 4.71 21.13
C TRP A 536 -32.57 6.13 20.66
N ASP A 537 -32.48 7.10 21.58
CA ASP A 537 -32.69 8.53 21.29
C ASP A 537 -31.36 9.18 20.87
N ARG A 538 -31.29 9.65 19.63
CA ARG A 538 -30.08 10.24 19.06
C ARG A 538 -29.59 11.47 19.84
N LYS A 539 -30.50 12.34 20.28
CA LYS A 539 -30.16 13.56 21.00
C LYS A 539 -29.60 13.20 22.39
N ALA A 540 -30.22 12.29 23.08
CA ALA A 540 -29.78 11.83 24.37
C ALA A 540 -28.43 11.09 24.29
N LEU A 541 -28.20 10.28 23.24
CA LEU A 541 -26.89 9.64 23.01
C LEU A 541 -25.79 10.65 22.71
N VAL A 542 -26.06 11.71 21.92
CA VAL A 542 -25.07 12.77 21.67
C VAL A 542 -24.68 13.46 22.98
N GLU A 543 -25.65 13.76 23.85
CA GLU A 543 -25.35 14.33 25.17
C GLU A 543 -24.60 13.34 26.08
N ALA A 544 -24.93 12.05 26.00
CA ALA A 544 -24.23 11.01 26.76
C ALA A 544 -22.75 10.83 26.35
N CYS A 545 -22.37 11.23 25.14
CA CYS A 545 -20.95 11.29 24.73
C CYS A 545 -20.09 12.21 25.63
N LYS A 546 -20.70 13.18 26.35
CA LYS A 546 -20.00 14.05 27.31
C LYS A 546 -19.71 13.37 28.66
N SER A 547 -20.20 12.16 28.86
CA SER A 547 -20.01 11.47 30.14
C SER A 547 -18.54 11.42 30.53
N ARG A 548 -18.24 11.75 31.80
CA ARG A 548 -16.90 11.57 32.37
C ARG A 548 -16.53 10.10 32.56
N VAL A 549 -17.53 9.21 32.59
CA VAL A 549 -17.31 7.77 32.55
C VAL A 549 -16.96 7.37 31.11
N GLU A 550 -15.72 7.01 30.90
CA GLU A 550 -15.18 6.67 29.57
C GLU A 550 -16.03 5.62 28.84
N GLY A 551 -16.42 4.57 29.55
CA GLY A 551 -17.24 3.50 28.95
C GLY A 551 -18.63 3.96 28.51
N LEU A 552 -19.27 4.88 29.22
CA LEU A 552 -20.56 5.44 28.83
C LEU A 552 -20.43 6.35 27.62
N SER A 553 -19.40 7.21 27.60
CA SER A 553 -19.08 8.06 26.45
C SER A 553 -18.79 7.23 25.19
N PHE A 554 -18.00 6.19 25.33
CA PHE A 554 -17.66 5.25 24.25
C PHE A 554 -18.90 4.48 23.77
N ALA A 555 -19.71 3.93 24.70
CA ALA A 555 -20.94 3.19 24.36
C ALA A 555 -21.97 4.09 23.63
N ALA A 556 -22.12 5.34 24.05
CA ALA A 556 -23.01 6.30 23.36
C ALA A 556 -22.54 6.56 21.94
N SER A 557 -21.24 6.77 21.74
CA SER A 557 -20.65 7.00 20.41
C SER A 557 -20.78 5.77 19.49
N THR A 558 -20.50 4.57 20.01
CA THR A 558 -20.65 3.31 19.27
C THR A 558 -22.12 3.08 18.86
N GLN A 559 -23.06 3.38 19.75
CA GLN A 559 -24.48 3.26 19.46
C GLN A 559 -24.95 4.25 18.40
N LEU A 560 -24.41 5.50 18.42
CA LEU A 560 -24.68 6.49 17.36
C LEU A 560 -24.15 6.03 16.00
N ALA A 561 -22.95 5.46 15.93
CA ALA A 561 -22.40 4.89 14.70
C ALA A 561 -23.34 3.79 14.16
N ALA A 562 -23.80 2.88 15.03
CA ALA A 562 -24.71 1.80 14.64
C ALA A 562 -26.06 2.30 14.06
N ILE A 563 -26.72 3.26 14.77
CA ILE A 563 -28.05 3.74 14.34
C ILE A 563 -28.02 4.75 13.18
N THR A 564 -26.85 5.30 12.85
CA THR A 564 -26.69 6.26 11.76
C THR A 564 -25.99 5.69 10.53
N SER A 565 -25.40 4.51 10.64
CA SER A 565 -24.53 3.89 9.63
C SER A 565 -23.37 4.83 9.20
N LYS A 566 -22.90 5.67 10.12
CA LYS A 566 -21.77 6.58 9.91
C LYS A 566 -20.56 6.11 10.70
N PRO A 567 -19.33 6.29 10.18
CA PRO A 567 -18.13 6.00 10.95
C PRO A 567 -18.10 6.85 12.23
N GLY A 568 -17.68 6.23 13.32
CA GLY A 568 -17.48 6.92 14.60
C GLY A 568 -16.13 7.65 14.63
N PRO A 569 -15.90 8.50 15.65
CA PRO A 569 -14.59 9.09 15.90
C PRO A 569 -13.58 8.01 16.30
N ALA A 570 -12.29 8.37 16.32
CA ALA A 570 -11.23 7.49 16.77
C ALA A 570 -11.58 6.81 18.13
N VAL A 571 -11.13 5.56 18.29
CA VAL A 571 -11.47 4.74 19.47
C VAL A 571 -10.97 5.38 20.78
N ASP A 572 -9.84 6.06 20.71
CA ASP A 572 -9.20 6.78 21.83
C ASP A 572 -9.65 8.25 21.95
N ALA A 573 -10.61 8.68 21.12
CA ALA A 573 -11.18 10.01 21.22
C ALA A 573 -11.68 10.32 22.64
N THR A 574 -11.46 11.54 23.10
CA THR A 574 -11.97 12.01 24.38
C THR A 574 -13.49 12.13 24.36
N PRO A 575 -14.17 12.19 25.51
CA PRO A 575 -15.61 12.47 25.57
C PRO A 575 -16.00 13.74 24.81
N GLU A 576 -15.21 14.78 24.89
CA GLU A 576 -15.44 16.03 24.17
C GLU A 576 -15.30 15.86 22.64
N GLN A 577 -14.28 15.15 22.18
CA GLN A 577 -14.10 14.84 20.75
C GLN A 577 -15.24 13.98 20.23
N ARG A 578 -15.70 12.97 20.98
CA ARG A 578 -16.89 12.17 20.61
C ARG A 578 -18.13 13.04 20.51
N TYR A 579 -18.36 13.92 21.48
CA TYR A 579 -19.49 14.85 21.44
C TYR A 579 -19.42 15.79 20.22
N ASN A 580 -18.27 16.39 19.95
CA ASN A 580 -18.09 17.32 18.85
C ASN A 580 -18.29 16.63 17.49
N HIS A 581 -17.85 15.39 17.34
CA HIS A 581 -18.05 14.56 16.14
C HIS A 581 -19.57 14.36 15.87
N TRP A 582 -20.35 14.03 16.89
CA TRP A 582 -21.76 13.70 16.75
C TRP A 582 -22.73 14.89 16.86
N ARG A 583 -22.30 16.01 17.40
CA ARG A 583 -23.10 17.22 17.59
C ARG A 583 -23.84 17.71 16.33
N PRO A 584 -23.30 17.65 15.11
CA PRO A 584 -24.01 18.06 13.89
C PRO A 584 -25.31 17.29 13.64
N LEU A 585 -25.44 16.04 14.10
CA LEU A 585 -26.66 15.24 13.96
C LEU A 585 -27.89 15.86 14.65
N VAL A 586 -27.68 16.64 15.69
CA VAL A 586 -28.76 17.29 16.47
C VAL A 586 -29.07 18.68 15.95
N ARG A 587 -28.10 19.39 15.36
CA ARG A 587 -28.28 20.73 14.80
C ARG A 587 -29.09 20.76 13.52
N SER A 588 -28.98 19.72 12.69
CA SER A 588 -29.69 19.62 11.40
C SER A 588 -31.22 19.49 11.56
N SER A 589 -31.71 18.99 12.70
CA SER A 589 -33.15 18.84 12.98
C SER A 589 -33.87 20.15 13.33
N ARG A 590 -33.13 21.21 13.69
CA ARG A 590 -33.71 22.54 13.98
C ARG A 590 -33.95 23.41 12.74
N LYS A 591 -33.36 23.07 11.58
CA LYS A 591 -33.53 23.84 10.32
C LYS A 591 -34.70 23.36 9.42
N ARG A 592 -35.45 22.34 9.86
CA ARG A 592 -36.61 21.79 9.13
C ARG A 592 -37.96 21.98 9.87
N ARG A 593 -38.06 23.03 10.69
CA ARG A 593 -39.36 23.51 11.23
C ARG A 593 -39.54 24.96 10.89
#